data_01a4062c1d660a8c9aeb3f24169f5691
#
_entry.id   01a4062c1d660a8c9aeb3f24169f5691
#
_cell.length_a   1.000
_cell.length_b   1.000
_cell.length_c   1.000
_cell.angle_alpha   90.00
_cell.angle_beta   90.00
_cell.angle_gamma   90.00
#
_symmetry.space_group_name_H-M   'P 1'
#
loop_
_entity.id
_entity.type
_entity.pdbx_description
1 polymer ?
#
loop_
_entity_poly.entity_id
_entity_poly.type
_entity_poly.pdbx_seq_one_letter_code
_entity_poly.pdbx_strand_id
1 'polypeptide(L)'
;MRKSLFPLLLLLPTAAFAASPECKHSQPRSLALDLAGVKTVVFNLGQHGLLVESSAGAKPSLQGKACASDEKRLQDLQLTQEKKGDKLLVSARSDISFNSIFLGNQYAYMKLSSTLPDHINVQLKVGSGDATVIGAPILSADVGSGDVQARNIRGLVAASVGSGDIDLKDIGALQVISVGSGDLVARNVNGNTQVGSIGSGDFTLNGAKGDVRIESIGSGDAEVRDVTGNVSVGSVGSGDLNITQVRGDLELEKKGSGSLNHSGITGNVNVPRER
;
A
#
# COMPACT_ATOMS: atom_id res chain seq x y z
N MET A 1 14.37 71.85 -6.52
CA MET A 1 14.59 70.58 -5.81
C MET A 1 13.72 69.48 -6.41
N ARG A 2 14.28 68.68 -7.31
CA ARG A 2 13.56 67.56 -7.95
C ARG A 2 13.85 66.29 -7.19
N LYS A 3 12.84 65.65 -6.59
CA LYS A 3 12.92 64.36 -5.93
C LYS A 3 12.75 63.27 -6.95
N SER A 4 13.80 62.48 -7.27
CA SER A 4 13.75 61.26 -8.06
C SER A 4 13.22 60.12 -7.20
N LEU A 5 12.09 59.53 -7.59
CA LEU A 5 11.60 58.28 -7.10
C LEU A 5 12.23 57.12 -7.95
N PHE A 6 13.01 56.28 -7.34
CA PHE A 6 13.44 54.99 -7.90
C PHE A 6 12.35 53.95 -7.60
N PRO A 7 11.85 53.19 -8.58
CA PRO A 7 11.00 52.06 -8.30
C PRO A 7 11.83 50.85 -7.88
N LEU A 8 11.53 50.34 -6.70
CA LEU A 8 12.10 49.08 -6.17
C LEU A 8 11.45 47.88 -6.92
N LEU A 9 12.20 47.24 -7.77
CA LEU A 9 11.79 46.04 -8.51
C LEU A 9 11.87 44.83 -7.58
N LEU A 10 10.71 44.35 -7.08
CA LEU A 10 10.60 43.09 -6.33
C LEU A 10 10.81 41.90 -7.29
N LEU A 11 11.95 41.27 -7.23
CA LEU A 11 12.18 39.96 -7.83
C LEU A 11 11.49 38.90 -6.97
N LEU A 12 10.35 38.39 -7.44
CA LEU A 12 9.73 37.18 -6.90
C LEU A 12 10.55 35.94 -7.33
N PRO A 13 10.92 35.05 -6.40
CA PRO A 13 11.54 33.80 -6.78
C PRO A 13 10.50 32.92 -7.49
N THR A 14 10.71 32.64 -8.76
CA THR A 14 9.98 31.59 -9.49
C THR A 14 10.40 30.24 -8.92
N ALA A 15 9.51 29.61 -8.14
CA ALA A 15 9.66 28.23 -7.77
C ALA A 15 9.66 27.38 -9.04
N ALA A 16 10.83 26.87 -9.42
CA ALA A 16 10.95 25.87 -10.46
C ALA A 16 10.27 24.60 -9.98
N PHE A 17 9.04 24.34 -10.42
CA PHE A 17 8.45 23.02 -10.34
C PHE A 17 9.33 22.08 -11.15
N ALA A 18 9.95 21.10 -10.49
CA ALA A 18 10.63 20.02 -11.16
C ALA A 18 9.61 19.34 -12.09
N ALA A 19 9.75 19.55 -13.39
CA ALA A 19 8.94 18.88 -14.40
C ALA A 19 9.15 17.37 -14.23
N SER A 20 8.07 16.62 -14.00
CA SER A 20 8.08 15.16 -14.12
C SER A 20 8.74 14.81 -15.45
N PRO A 21 9.56 13.75 -15.55
CA PRO A 21 10.21 13.39 -16.80
C PRO A 21 9.16 13.32 -17.91
N GLU A 22 9.32 14.17 -18.93
CA GLU A 22 8.34 14.28 -20.01
C GLU A 22 8.24 12.92 -20.70
N CYS A 23 7.00 12.43 -20.81
CA CYS A 23 6.67 11.23 -21.53
C CYS A 23 6.93 11.42 -23.02
N LYS A 24 7.99 10.79 -23.57
CA LYS A 24 8.42 10.99 -24.94
C LYS A 24 7.38 10.53 -25.97
N HIS A 25 6.79 9.36 -25.73
CA HIS A 25 5.67 8.83 -26.50
C HIS A 25 4.53 8.48 -25.57
N SER A 26 3.34 8.94 -25.87
CA SER A 26 2.19 8.70 -25.01
C SER A 26 0.91 8.45 -25.77
N GLN A 27 0.06 7.61 -25.19
CA GLN A 27 -1.24 7.27 -25.74
C GLN A 27 -2.26 7.08 -24.62
N PRO A 28 -3.50 7.57 -24.78
CA PRO A 28 -4.57 7.28 -23.81
C PRO A 28 -4.86 5.77 -23.79
N ARG A 29 -5.24 5.27 -22.62
CA ARG A 29 -5.73 3.92 -22.40
C ARG A 29 -7.05 4.01 -21.66
N SER A 30 -8.04 3.27 -22.11
CA SER A 30 -9.33 3.15 -21.42
C SER A 30 -9.90 1.76 -21.60
N LEU A 31 -10.66 1.30 -20.61
CA LEU A 31 -11.34 0.04 -20.64
C LEU A 31 -12.72 0.20 -19.96
N ALA A 32 -13.78 -0.17 -20.66
CA ALA A 32 -15.10 -0.24 -20.07
C ALA A 32 -15.17 -1.51 -19.20
N LEU A 33 -15.37 -1.34 -17.89
CA LEU A 33 -15.42 -2.46 -16.96
C LEU A 33 -16.80 -3.11 -16.99
N ASP A 34 -16.87 -4.41 -17.37
CA ASP A 34 -18.11 -5.20 -17.28
C ASP A 34 -18.26 -5.79 -15.89
N LEU A 35 -19.00 -5.07 -15.02
CA LEU A 35 -19.25 -5.48 -13.64
C LEU A 35 -20.55 -6.29 -13.42
N ALA A 36 -21.24 -6.72 -14.47
CA ALA A 36 -22.43 -7.54 -14.33
C ALA A 36 -22.11 -8.88 -13.62
N GLY A 37 -22.68 -9.11 -12.42
CA GLY A 37 -22.41 -10.28 -11.58
C GLY A 37 -21.03 -10.34 -10.93
N VAL A 38 -20.23 -9.26 -11.03
CA VAL A 38 -18.89 -9.16 -10.42
C VAL A 38 -19.01 -8.65 -8.99
N LYS A 39 -18.32 -9.32 -8.06
CA LYS A 39 -18.15 -8.89 -6.66
C LYS A 39 -16.76 -8.32 -6.38
N THR A 40 -15.76 -8.72 -7.16
CA THR A 40 -14.37 -8.33 -6.94
C THR A 40 -13.69 -7.96 -8.26
N VAL A 41 -13.04 -6.81 -8.30
CA VAL A 41 -12.12 -6.46 -9.39
C VAL A 41 -10.70 -6.74 -8.92
N VAL A 42 -9.98 -7.53 -9.72
CA VAL A 42 -8.57 -7.89 -9.50
C VAL A 42 -7.72 -7.10 -10.47
N PHE A 43 -6.89 -6.19 -9.98
CA PHE A 43 -5.93 -5.45 -10.79
C PHE A 43 -4.55 -6.10 -10.70
N ASN A 44 -4.03 -6.56 -11.83
CA ASN A 44 -2.66 -7.03 -11.96
C ASN A 44 -1.83 -5.94 -12.63
N LEU A 45 -0.99 -5.26 -11.86
CA LEU A 45 -0.36 -4.01 -12.27
C LEU A 45 1.08 -4.18 -12.76
N GLY A 46 1.80 -5.24 -12.33
CA GLY A 46 3.23 -5.36 -12.64
C GLY A 46 3.99 -4.09 -12.19
N GLN A 47 4.49 -3.31 -13.15
CA GLN A 47 5.25 -2.06 -12.93
C GLN A 47 4.41 -0.78 -13.13
N HIS A 48 3.09 -0.89 -13.25
CA HIS A 48 2.22 0.21 -13.61
C HIS A 48 1.57 0.85 -12.39
N GLY A 49 1.25 2.16 -12.50
CA GLY A 49 0.58 2.91 -11.45
C GLY A 49 -0.93 2.86 -11.56
N LEU A 50 -1.65 2.79 -10.42
CA LEU A 50 -3.11 2.77 -10.36
C LEU A 50 -3.65 3.58 -9.18
N LEU A 51 -4.64 4.42 -9.46
CA LEU A 51 -5.54 5.01 -8.47
C LEU A 51 -6.91 4.32 -8.58
N VAL A 52 -7.44 3.79 -7.49
CA VAL A 52 -8.82 3.29 -7.39
C VAL A 52 -9.60 4.14 -6.41
N GLU A 53 -10.71 4.71 -6.87
CA GLU A 53 -11.66 5.44 -6.04
C GLU A 53 -13.01 4.74 -6.05
N SER A 54 -13.47 4.30 -4.88
CA SER A 54 -14.78 3.65 -4.72
C SER A 54 -15.75 4.55 -4.00
N SER A 55 -16.93 4.74 -4.58
CA SER A 55 -17.99 5.56 -3.97
C SER A 55 -19.39 5.07 -4.35
N ALA A 56 -20.39 5.44 -3.54
CA ALA A 56 -21.80 5.09 -3.78
C ALA A 56 -22.26 5.68 -5.11
N GLY A 57 -22.90 4.85 -5.94
CA GLY A 57 -23.45 5.27 -7.23
C GLY A 57 -22.41 5.61 -8.30
N ALA A 58 -21.13 5.34 -8.06
CA ALA A 58 -20.09 5.59 -9.04
C ALA A 58 -20.30 4.74 -10.30
N LYS A 59 -20.05 5.35 -11.46
CA LYS A 59 -20.03 4.63 -12.74
C LYS A 59 -18.67 3.96 -12.91
N PRO A 60 -18.64 2.64 -13.19
CA PRO A 60 -17.39 1.93 -13.39
C PRO A 60 -16.59 2.52 -14.54
N SER A 61 -15.33 2.82 -14.33
CA SER A 61 -14.42 3.29 -15.38
C SER A 61 -12.98 2.87 -15.07
N LEU A 62 -12.22 2.66 -16.13
CA LEU A 62 -10.76 2.54 -16.05
C LEU A 62 -10.18 3.34 -17.21
N GLN A 63 -9.38 4.33 -16.91
CA GLN A 63 -8.75 5.18 -17.89
C GLN A 63 -7.36 5.60 -17.43
N GLY A 64 -6.56 6.10 -18.35
CA GLY A 64 -5.24 6.59 -18.02
C GLY A 64 -4.40 6.84 -19.25
N LYS A 65 -3.09 6.84 -19.04
CA LYS A 65 -2.09 7.17 -20.05
C LYS A 65 -0.98 6.14 -20.03
N ALA A 66 -0.68 5.58 -21.20
CA ALA A 66 0.52 4.84 -21.46
C ALA A 66 1.66 5.79 -21.85
N CYS A 67 2.87 5.50 -21.41
CA CYS A 67 4.05 6.32 -21.55
C CYS A 67 5.27 5.43 -21.84
N ALA A 68 6.03 5.75 -22.89
CA ALA A 68 7.19 4.97 -23.27
C ALA A 68 8.32 5.82 -23.86
N SER A 69 9.55 5.28 -23.80
CA SER A 69 10.76 5.88 -24.40
C SER A 69 10.71 5.88 -25.93
N ASP A 70 9.97 4.95 -26.54
CA ASP A 70 9.83 4.80 -27.97
C ASP A 70 8.42 4.27 -28.33
N GLU A 71 8.04 4.40 -29.61
CA GLU A 71 6.71 4.07 -30.08
C GLU A 71 6.41 2.57 -30.07
N LYS A 72 7.40 1.72 -30.32
CA LYS A 72 7.22 0.27 -30.27
C LYS A 72 6.85 -0.20 -28.87
N ARG A 73 7.58 0.28 -27.86
CA ARG A 73 7.27 -0.02 -26.46
C ARG A 73 5.91 0.53 -26.02
N LEU A 74 5.48 1.65 -26.60
CA LEU A 74 4.14 2.17 -26.33
C LEU A 74 3.04 1.22 -26.79
N GLN A 75 3.25 0.53 -27.92
CA GLN A 75 2.31 -0.45 -28.47
C GLN A 75 2.27 -1.75 -27.64
N ASP A 76 3.38 -2.09 -26.96
CA ASP A 76 3.47 -3.27 -26.08
C ASP A 76 2.71 -3.10 -24.76
N LEU A 77 2.29 -1.86 -24.44
CA LEU A 77 1.50 -1.55 -23.24
C LEU A 77 0.01 -1.81 -23.49
N GLN A 78 -0.53 -2.88 -22.93
CA GLN A 78 -1.89 -3.32 -23.15
C GLN A 78 -2.71 -3.38 -21.85
N LEU A 79 -3.99 -2.99 -21.95
CA LEU A 79 -5.00 -3.22 -20.93
C LEU A 79 -5.96 -4.30 -21.40
N THR A 80 -6.12 -5.34 -20.59
CA THR A 80 -7.03 -6.44 -20.87
C THR A 80 -7.94 -6.71 -19.69
N GLN A 81 -9.12 -7.27 -19.92
CA GLN A 81 -9.98 -7.79 -18.87
C GLN A 81 -10.48 -9.18 -19.22
N GLU A 82 -10.66 -10.01 -18.19
CA GLU A 82 -11.21 -11.35 -18.27
C GLU A 82 -12.12 -11.60 -17.08
N LYS A 83 -13.35 -12.07 -17.32
CA LYS A 83 -14.27 -12.43 -16.25
C LYS A 83 -14.10 -13.89 -15.87
N LYS A 84 -13.88 -14.16 -14.58
CA LYS A 84 -13.75 -15.50 -13.99
C LYS A 84 -14.68 -15.64 -12.79
N GLY A 85 -15.84 -16.24 -12.98
CA GLY A 85 -16.86 -16.33 -11.96
C GLY A 85 -17.37 -14.94 -11.53
N ASP A 86 -17.29 -14.63 -10.26
CA ASP A 86 -17.64 -13.32 -9.69
C ASP A 86 -16.46 -12.34 -9.61
N LYS A 87 -15.34 -12.62 -10.30
CA LYS A 87 -14.17 -11.75 -10.39
C LYS A 87 -13.97 -11.23 -11.80
N LEU A 88 -13.63 -9.95 -11.91
CA LEU A 88 -13.13 -9.32 -13.12
C LEU A 88 -11.62 -9.12 -12.98
N LEU A 89 -10.84 -9.85 -13.76
CA LEU A 89 -9.39 -9.69 -13.83
C LEU A 89 -9.06 -8.58 -14.81
N VAL A 90 -8.43 -7.53 -14.36
CA VAL A 90 -7.91 -6.43 -15.17
C VAL A 90 -6.40 -6.51 -15.14
N SER A 91 -5.77 -6.66 -16.29
CA SER A 91 -4.32 -6.78 -16.39
C SER A 91 -3.74 -5.63 -17.20
N ALA A 92 -2.81 -4.92 -16.57
CA ALA A 92 -1.93 -3.98 -17.22
C ALA A 92 -0.65 -4.73 -17.59
N ARG A 93 -0.41 -4.96 -18.88
CA ARG A 93 0.71 -5.76 -19.37
C ARG A 93 1.70 -4.93 -20.15
N SER A 94 2.96 -5.28 -20.03
CA SER A 94 4.01 -4.84 -20.92
C SER A 94 4.69 -6.10 -21.49
N ASP A 95 4.45 -6.41 -22.78
CA ASP A 95 5.07 -7.56 -23.44
C ASP A 95 6.54 -7.30 -23.84
N ILE A 96 7.28 -6.63 -22.95
CA ILE A 96 8.68 -6.30 -23.19
C ILE A 96 9.52 -7.55 -22.95
N SER A 97 9.94 -8.21 -24.03
CA SER A 97 10.97 -9.25 -23.95
C SER A 97 12.33 -8.61 -23.71
N PHE A 98 13.01 -8.97 -22.62
CA PHE A 98 14.33 -8.48 -22.21
C PHE A 98 15.47 -9.03 -23.07
N ASN A 99 15.32 -9.12 -24.39
CA ASN A 99 16.34 -9.67 -25.29
C ASN A 99 17.30 -8.66 -25.91
N SER A 100 17.42 -7.46 -25.37
CA SER A 100 18.40 -6.51 -25.91
C SER A 100 19.17 -5.81 -24.78
N ILE A 101 20.46 -6.08 -24.74
CA ILE A 101 21.46 -5.27 -24.03
C ILE A 101 21.48 -3.90 -24.72
N PHE A 102 20.67 -2.95 -24.25
CA PHE A 102 20.69 -1.59 -24.76
C PHE A 102 21.13 -0.62 -23.66
N LEU A 103 22.22 0.06 -23.91
CA LEU A 103 22.68 1.23 -23.19
C LEU A 103 21.71 2.40 -23.48
N GLY A 104 20.83 2.72 -22.54
CA GLY A 104 19.93 3.87 -22.63
C GLY A 104 18.79 3.81 -21.60
N ASN A 105 18.28 4.96 -21.17
CA ASN A 105 17.14 5.08 -20.26
C ASN A 105 15.83 4.66 -20.98
N GLN A 106 15.56 3.35 -21.01
CA GLN A 106 14.36 2.81 -21.60
C GLN A 106 13.28 2.66 -20.51
N TYR A 107 12.10 3.16 -20.79
CA TYR A 107 10.96 3.04 -19.90
C TYR A 107 9.67 2.77 -20.69
N ALA A 108 8.75 2.08 -20.05
CA ALA A 108 7.39 1.90 -20.53
C ALA A 108 6.48 1.62 -19.33
N TYR A 109 5.50 2.46 -19.08
CA TYR A 109 4.58 2.34 -17.96
C TYR A 109 3.22 2.91 -18.30
N MET A 110 2.22 2.56 -17.51
CA MET A 110 0.90 3.18 -17.53
C MET A 110 0.61 3.83 -16.18
N LYS A 111 -0.04 4.99 -16.21
CA LYS A 111 -0.67 5.61 -15.05
C LYS A 111 -2.17 5.55 -15.27
N LEU A 112 -2.86 4.78 -14.42
CA LEU A 112 -4.25 4.42 -14.56
C LEU A 112 -5.07 4.99 -13.41
N SER A 113 -6.33 5.30 -13.67
CA SER A 113 -7.33 5.69 -12.68
C SER A 113 -8.59 4.88 -12.92
N SER A 114 -9.12 4.27 -11.87
CA SER A 114 -10.35 3.49 -11.89
C SER A 114 -11.34 4.04 -10.88
N THR A 115 -12.59 4.19 -11.32
CA THR A 115 -13.71 4.48 -10.43
C THR A 115 -14.58 3.23 -10.31
N LEU A 116 -14.94 2.84 -9.08
CA LEU A 116 -15.75 1.66 -8.82
C LEU A 116 -16.94 2.00 -7.91
N PRO A 117 -18.08 1.28 -8.05
CA PRO A 117 -19.12 1.30 -7.04
C PRO A 117 -18.62 0.79 -5.69
N ASP A 118 -19.11 1.35 -4.62
CA ASP A 118 -18.63 1.09 -3.24
C ASP A 118 -18.98 -0.29 -2.66
N HIS A 119 -19.69 -1.12 -3.40
CA HIS A 119 -19.96 -2.52 -3.07
C HIS A 119 -19.01 -3.52 -3.75
N ILE A 120 -18.12 -3.05 -4.62
CA ILE A 120 -17.15 -3.88 -5.34
C ILE A 120 -15.85 -3.95 -4.55
N ASN A 121 -15.45 -5.17 -4.20
CA ASN A 121 -14.17 -5.45 -3.54
C ASN A 121 -12.99 -5.21 -4.50
N VAL A 122 -11.87 -4.82 -3.95
CA VAL A 122 -10.64 -4.58 -4.71
C VAL A 122 -9.58 -5.61 -4.30
N GLN A 123 -8.97 -6.24 -5.29
CA GLN A 123 -7.79 -7.07 -5.11
C GLN A 123 -6.67 -6.52 -5.99
N LEU A 124 -5.51 -6.24 -5.38
CA LEU A 124 -4.31 -5.75 -6.05
C LEU A 124 -3.24 -6.83 -6.11
N LYS A 125 -2.57 -6.94 -7.25
CA LYS A 125 -1.28 -7.59 -7.43
C LYS A 125 -0.32 -6.56 -8.01
N VAL A 126 0.58 -6.06 -7.18
CA VAL A 126 1.54 -5.01 -7.51
C VAL A 126 2.93 -5.63 -7.59
N GLY A 127 3.60 -5.47 -8.71
CA GLY A 127 4.99 -5.90 -8.86
C GLY A 127 5.95 -4.83 -8.32
N SER A 128 6.33 -3.89 -9.18
CA SER A 128 7.18 -2.73 -8.86
C SER A 128 6.51 -1.38 -9.17
N GLY A 129 5.22 -1.40 -9.51
CA GLY A 129 4.43 -0.18 -9.67
C GLY A 129 3.80 0.24 -8.35
N ASP A 130 3.06 1.35 -8.36
CA ASP A 130 2.42 1.91 -7.18
C ASP A 130 0.90 1.87 -7.30
N ALA A 131 0.20 1.69 -6.18
CA ALA A 131 -1.24 1.76 -6.18
C ALA A 131 -1.79 2.56 -5.00
N THR A 132 -2.87 3.29 -5.25
CA THR A 132 -3.65 3.96 -4.22
C THR A 132 -5.09 3.47 -4.29
N VAL A 133 -5.68 3.10 -3.15
CA VAL A 133 -7.08 2.65 -3.04
C VAL A 133 -7.82 3.48 -2.00
N ILE A 134 -8.95 4.05 -2.40
CA ILE A 134 -9.76 4.91 -1.55
C ILE A 134 -11.20 4.40 -1.52
N GLY A 135 -11.76 4.18 -0.33
CA GLY A 135 -13.18 3.95 -0.13
C GLY A 135 -13.69 2.56 -0.48
N ALA A 136 -12.84 1.59 -0.82
CA ALA A 136 -13.28 0.23 -1.12
C ALA A 136 -13.91 -0.47 0.10
N PRO A 137 -14.89 -1.38 -0.10
CA PRO A 137 -15.47 -2.12 1.02
C PRO A 137 -14.49 -3.13 1.64
N ILE A 138 -13.73 -3.83 0.83
CA ILE A 138 -12.69 -4.80 1.21
C ILE A 138 -11.51 -4.62 0.26
N LEU A 139 -10.30 -4.74 0.77
CA LEU A 139 -9.08 -4.71 -0.01
C LEU A 139 -8.23 -5.95 0.26
N SER A 140 -7.70 -6.56 -0.81
CA SER A 140 -6.59 -7.52 -0.72
C SER A 140 -5.42 -6.97 -1.53
N ALA A 141 -4.24 -6.84 -0.93
CA ALA A 141 -3.04 -6.31 -1.58
C ALA A 141 -1.88 -7.29 -1.44
N ASP A 142 -1.34 -7.71 -2.58
CA ASP A 142 -0.13 -8.52 -2.71
C ASP A 142 0.91 -7.67 -3.42
N VAL A 143 1.94 -7.24 -2.68
CA VAL A 143 2.91 -6.22 -3.10
C VAL A 143 4.30 -6.83 -3.16
N GLY A 144 4.93 -6.75 -4.32
CA GLY A 144 6.31 -7.20 -4.53
C GLY A 144 7.33 -6.18 -4.03
N SER A 145 7.67 -5.20 -4.88
CA SER A 145 8.67 -4.15 -4.61
C SER A 145 8.16 -2.74 -4.82
N GLY A 146 6.89 -2.58 -5.23
CA GLY A 146 6.25 -1.29 -5.36
C GLY A 146 5.52 -0.89 -4.08
N ASP A 147 4.78 0.21 -4.11
CA ASP A 147 4.14 0.77 -2.93
C ASP A 147 2.62 0.75 -3.05
N VAL A 148 1.93 0.50 -1.93
CA VAL A 148 0.47 0.58 -1.85
C VAL A 148 0.04 1.52 -0.73
N GLN A 149 -0.79 2.48 -1.08
CA GLN A 149 -1.48 3.33 -0.12
C GLN A 149 -2.98 3.01 -0.13
N ALA A 150 -3.58 2.76 1.04
CA ALA A 150 -5.02 2.56 1.13
C ALA A 150 -5.63 3.36 2.28
N ARG A 151 -6.80 3.96 2.02
CA ARG A 151 -7.50 4.73 3.02
C ARG A 151 -9.03 4.58 2.92
N ASN A 152 -9.68 4.72 4.06
CA ASN A 152 -11.15 4.63 4.18
C ASN A 152 -11.69 3.27 3.68
N ILE A 153 -11.02 2.17 4.02
CA ILE A 153 -11.48 0.81 3.72
C ILE A 153 -12.42 0.36 4.84
N ARG A 154 -13.71 0.20 4.55
CA ARG A 154 -14.73 -0.03 5.58
C ARG A 154 -14.62 -1.39 6.27
N GLY A 155 -14.20 -2.43 5.55
CA GLY A 155 -14.06 -3.80 6.03
C GLY A 155 -12.61 -4.23 6.20
N LEU A 156 -12.35 -5.48 5.86
CA LEU A 156 -11.05 -6.11 6.00
C LEU A 156 -10.06 -5.60 4.94
N VAL A 157 -8.85 -5.30 5.38
CA VAL A 157 -7.67 -5.23 4.53
C VAL A 157 -6.83 -6.48 4.76
N ALA A 158 -6.64 -7.30 3.72
CA ALA A 158 -5.68 -8.41 3.72
C ALA A 158 -4.44 -7.98 2.94
N ALA A 159 -3.25 -8.07 3.53
CA ALA A 159 -2.02 -7.54 2.96
C ALA A 159 -0.85 -8.53 3.05
N SER A 160 -0.02 -8.54 2.01
CA SER A 160 1.28 -9.19 2.00
C SER A 160 2.25 -8.24 1.28
N VAL A 161 3.44 -8.01 1.85
CA VAL A 161 4.47 -7.17 1.26
C VAL A 161 5.80 -7.90 1.20
N GLY A 162 6.44 -7.84 0.04
CA GLY A 162 7.78 -8.40 -0.18
C GLY A 162 8.88 -7.43 0.24
N SER A 163 9.25 -6.50 -0.64
CA SER A 163 10.31 -5.51 -0.42
C SER A 163 9.86 -4.06 -0.64
N GLY A 164 8.60 -3.86 -1.04
CA GLY A 164 7.98 -2.53 -1.15
C GLY A 164 7.26 -2.15 0.14
N ASP A 165 6.45 -1.10 0.12
CA ASP A 165 5.82 -0.57 1.31
C ASP A 165 4.30 -0.54 1.21
N ILE A 166 3.62 -0.70 2.38
CA ILE A 166 2.17 -0.55 2.48
C ILE A 166 1.82 0.47 3.56
N ASP A 167 1.10 1.53 3.19
CA ASP A 167 0.55 2.53 4.13
C ASP A 167 -0.98 2.43 4.17
N LEU A 168 -1.53 2.07 5.33
CA LEU A 168 -2.96 1.90 5.56
C LEU A 168 -3.47 2.94 6.55
N LYS A 169 -4.62 3.56 6.22
CA LYS A 169 -5.24 4.53 7.11
C LYS A 169 -6.76 4.41 7.12
N ASP A 170 -7.35 4.49 8.33
CA ASP A 170 -8.81 4.48 8.53
C ASP A 170 -9.46 3.23 7.92
N ILE A 171 -9.12 2.05 8.46
CA ILE A 171 -9.58 0.75 7.96
C ILE A 171 -10.43 0.00 8.98
N GLY A 172 -11.28 -0.94 8.52
CA GLY A 172 -12.15 -1.71 9.37
C GLY A 172 -11.39 -2.74 10.21
N ALA A 173 -10.71 -3.68 9.58
CA ALA A 173 -9.88 -4.69 10.23
C ALA A 173 -8.64 -4.95 9.38
N LEU A 174 -7.59 -5.52 9.97
CA LEU A 174 -6.32 -5.79 9.30
C LEU A 174 -5.91 -7.26 9.45
N GLN A 175 -5.57 -7.88 8.32
CA GLN A 175 -4.90 -9.17 8.26
C GLN A 175 -3.65 -9.06 7.42
N VAL A 176 -2.48 -9.05 8.06
CA VAL A 176 -1.19 -9.12 7.38
C VAL A 176 -0.77 -10.58 7.30
N ILE A 177 -0.55 -11.08 6.08
CA ILE A 177 -0.09 -12.45 5.87
C ILE A 177 1.40 -12.53 6.17
N SER A 178 2.17 -11.62 5.57
CA SER A 178 3.61 -11.50 5.80
C SER A 178 4.13 -10.10 5.47
N VAL A 179 5.16 -9.68 6.20
CA VAL A 179 6.03 -8.54 5.86
C VAL A 179 7.43 -9.14 5.62
N GLY A 180 7.94 -8.99 4.41
CA GLY A 180 9.23 -9.53 4.01
C GLY A 180 10.40 -8.66 4.46
N SER A 181 10.92 -7.81 3.56
CA SER A 181 11.99 -6.84 3.80
C SER A 181 11.54 -5.39 3.64
N GLY A 182 10.31 -5.16 3.19
CA GLY A 182 9.69 -3.85 3.12
C GLY A 182 8.87 -3.57 4.38
N ASP A 183 8.15 -2.46 4.41
CA ASP A 183 7.48 -1.98 5.60
C ASP A 183 5.96 -1.96 5.46
N LEU A 184 5.26 -2.18 6.58
CA LEU A 184 3.82 -1.99 6.66
C LEU A 184 3.46 -1.06 7.81
N VAL A 185 2.82 0.05 7.47
CA VAL A 185 2.33 1.02 8.44
C VAL A 185 0.81 1.06 8.41
N ALA A 186 0.17 0.83 9.55
CA ALA A 186 -1.29 0.90 9.69
C ALA A 186 -1.69 1.92 10.76
N ARG A 187 -2.65 2.79 10.43
CA ARG A 187 -3.17 3.83 11.33
C ARG A 187 -4.69 3.78 11.39
N ASN A 188 -5.22 3.84 12.59
CA ASN A 188 -6.68 3.85 12.84
C ASN A 188 -7.37 2.59 12.32
N VAL A 189 -7.07 1.43 12.88
CA VAL A 189 -7.79 0.17 12.64
C VAL A 189 -8.99 0.09 13.58
N ASN A 190 -10.21 0.03 13.03
CA ASN A 190 -11.44 0.03 13.84
C ASN A 190 -11.82 -1.34 14.43
N GLY A 191 -11.15 -2.42 14.04
CA GLY A 191 -11.38 -3.80 14.50
C GLY A 191 -10.09 -4.49 14.87
N ASN A 192 -10.09 -5.82 14.75
CA ASN A 192 -8.94 -6.64 15.09
C ASN A 192 -7.82 -6.52 14.06
N THR A 193 -6.58 -6.71 14.53
CA THR A 193 -5.38 -6.80 13.71
C THR A 193 -4.72 -8.16 13.91
N GLN A 194 -4.49 -8.88 12.82
CA GLN A 194 -3.77 -10.14 12.80
C GLN A 194 -2.55 -10.01 11.89
N VAL A 195 -1.39 -10.35 12.39
CA VAL A 195 -0.11 -10.33 11.66
C VAL A 195 0.51 -11.72 11.73
N GLY A 196 0.74 -12.35 10.58
CA GLY A 196 1.38 -13.66 10.50
C GLY A 196 2.89 -13.54 10.81
N SER A 197 3.70 -13.26 9.80
CA SER A 197 5.15 -13.16 10.00
C SER A 197 5.71 -11.79 9.57
N ILE A 198 6.62 -11.27 10.37
CA ILE A 198 7.48 -10.13 10.06
C ILE A 198 8.89 -10.69 9.88
N GLY A 199 9.46 -10.53 8.68
CA GLY A 199 10.78 -11.05 8.32
C GLY A 199 11.92 -10.15 8.79
N SER A 200 12.42 -9.31 7.87
CA SER A 200 13.48 -8.32 8.12
C SER A 200 13.02 -6.88 7.94
N GLY A 201 11.80 -6.69 7.46
CA GLY A 201 11.15 -5.38 7.36
C GLY A 201 10.38 -5.05 8.63
N ASP A 202 9.70 -3.91 8.66
CA ASP A 202 9.09 -3.38 9.87
C ASP A 202 7.55 -3.35 9.80
N PHE A 203 6.93 -3.51 10.96
CA PHE A 203 5.50 -3.36 11.13
C PHE A 203 5.17 -2.28 12.16
N THR A 204 4.44 -1.26 11.75
CA THR A 204 3.97 -0.19 12.65
C THR A 204 2.45 -0.16 12.69
N LEU A 205 1.87 -0.26 13.88
CA LEU A 205 0.44 -0.10 14.14
C LEU A 205 0.22 1.06 15.13
N ASN A 206 -0.54 2.05 14.69
CA ASN A 206 -0.91 3.18 15.53
C ASN A 206 -2.43 3.34 15.57
N GLY A 207 -3.03 2.96 16.69
CA GLY A 207 -4.46 2.99 16.93
C GLY A 207 -5.20 1.75 16.42
N ALA A 208 -5.53 0.82 17.32
CA ALA A 208 -6.42 -0.31 17.07
C ALA A 208 -7.52 -0.39 18.13
N LYS A 209 -8.78 -0.52 17.69
CA LYS A 209 -9.91 -0.65 18.63
C LYS A 209 -10.17 -2.09 19.06
N GLY A 210 -9.70 -3.06 18.33
CA GLY A 210 -9.80 -4.49 18.64
C GLY A 210 -8.52 -5.07 19.22
N ASP A 211 -8.47 -6.40 19.27
CA ASP A 211 -7.28 -7.14 19.68
C ASP A 211 -6.21 -7.14 18.58
N VAL A 212 -4.95 -7.20 19.00
CA VAL A 212 -3.77 -7.31 18.13
C VAL A 212 -3.07 -8.64 18.38
N ARG A 213 -2.93 -9.46 17.34
CA ARG A 213 -2.18 -10.71 17.39
C ARG A 213 -1.07 -10.67 16.35
N ILE A 214 0.17 -10.93 16.79
CA ILE A 214 1.34 -11.11 15.93
C ILE A 214 1.88 -12.53 16.16
N GLU A 215 1.99 -13.33 15.09
CA GLU A 215 2.46 -14.72 15.26
C GLU A 215 3.96 -14.78 15.45
N SER A 216 4.74 -14.07 14.62
CA SER A 216 6.20 -14.09 14.73
C SER A 216 6.85 -12.82 14.16
N ILE A 217 7.93 -12.41 14.84
CA ILE A 217 8.84 -11.34 14.41
C ILE A 217 10.22 -11.98 14.24
N GLY A 218 10.83 -11.84 13.06
CA GLY A 218 12.14 -12.39 12.74
C GLY A 218 13.28 -11.47 13.18
N SER A 219 13.86 -10.74 12.23
CA SER A 219 14.96 -9.78 12.45
C SER A 219 14.54 -8.32 12.27
N GLY A 220 13.35 -8.09 11.73
CA GLY A 220 12.74 -6.76 11.62
C GLY A 220 12.04 -6.37 12.92
N ASP A 221 11.48 -5.18 12.95
CA ASP A 221 10.91 -4.59 14.15
C ASP A 221 9.38 -4.50 14.10
N ALA A 222 8.74 -4.52 15.28
CA ALA A 222 7.32 -4.24 15.42
C ALA A 222 7.06 -3.14 16.45
N GLU A 223 6.30 -2.13 16.01
CA GLU A 223 5.82 -1.07 16.89
C GLU A 223 4.30 -1.07 16.95
N VAL A 224 3.74 -1.23 18.15
CA VAL A 224 2.29 -1.28 18.40
C VAL A 224 1.94 -0.23 19.44
N ARG A 225 1.04 0.71 19.08
CA ARG A 225 0.62 1.81 19.96
C ARG A 225 -0.90 1.99 19.96
N ASP A 226 -1.42 2.51 21.06
CA ASP A 226 -2.82 2.93 21.21
C ASP A 226 -3.82 1.81 20.90
N VAL A 227 -3.69 0.68 21.58
CA VAL A 227 -4.60 -0.48 21.45
C VAL A 227 -5.64 -0.48 22.57
N THR A 228 -6.94 -0.58 22.21
CA THR A 228 -8.01 -0.71 23.19
C THR A 228 -8.29 -2.15 23.61
N GLY A 229 -7.92 -3.14 22.81
CA GLY A 229 -7.99 -4.57 23.11
C GLY A 229 -6.71 -5.12 23.72
N ASN A 230 -6.54 -6.44 23.63
CA ASN A 230 -5.36 -7.15 24.08
C ASN A 230 -4.29 -7.19 22.98
N VAL A 231 -3.03 -7.35 23.40
CA VAL A 231 -1.91 -7.59 22.48
C VAL A 231 -1.29 -8.95 22.79
N SER A 232 -1.26 -9.85 21.81
CA SER A 232 -0.68 -11.17 21.92
C SER A 232 0.38 -11.38 20.84
N VAL A 233 1.59 -11.74 21.26
CA VAL A 233 2.74 -11.98 20.36
C VAL A 233 3.27 -13.39 20.62
N GLY A 234 3.34 -14.23 19.58
CA GLY A 234 3.83 -15.61 19.71
C GLY A 234 5.35 -15.66 19.90
N SER A 235 6.12 -15.03 19.01
CA SER A 235 7.57 -15.06 19.15
C SER A 235 8.26 -13.81 18.59
N VAL A 236 9.34 -13.41 19.25
CA VAL A 236 10.30 -12.39 18.77
C VAL A 236 11.65 -13.08 18.62
N GLY A 237 12.25 -12.95 17.44
CA GLY A 237 13.57 -13.51 17.12
C GLY A 237 14.71 -12.59 17.55
N SER A 238 15.34 -11.90 16.59
CA SER A 238 16.44 -10.96 16.81
C SER A 238 16.04 -9.49 16.68
N GLY A 239 14.86 -9.22 16.16
CA GLY A 239 14.32 -7.86 16.03
C GLY A 239 13.72 -7.33 17.33
N ASP A 240 13.28 -6.11 17.32
CA ASP A 240 12.75 -5.43 18.49
C ASP A 240 11.23 -5.32 18.47
N LEU A 241 10.61 -5.41 19.66
CA LEU A 241 9.19 -5.24 19.86
C LEU A 241 8.91 -4.09 20.83
N ASN A 242 8.25 -3.06 20.35
CA ASN A 242 7.86 -1.89 21.13
C ASN A 242 6.34 -1.81 21.23
N ILE A 243 5.80 -1.92 22.47
CA ILE A 243 4.36 -1.87 22.72
C ILE A 243 4.05 -0.76 23.71
N THR A 244 3.21 0.18 23.34
CA THR A 244 2.85 1.30 24.21
C THR A 244 1.34 1.57 24.20
N GLN A 245 0.81 2.00 25.35
CA GLN A 245 -0.58 2.43 25.52
C GLN A 245 -1.60 1.35 25.12
N VAL A 246 -1.59 0.22 25.82
CA VAL A 246 -2.56 -0.89 25.67
C VAL A 246 -3.52 -0.88 26.85
N ARG A 247 -4.83 -0.86 26.58
CA ARG A 247 -5.85 -0.91 27.64
C ARG A 247 -6.17 -2.33 28.11
N GLY A 248 -5.92 -3.33 27.28
CA GLY A 248 -6.05 -4.74 27.62
C GLY A 248 -4.75 -5.34 28.15
N ASP A 249 -4.65 -6.67 28.07
CA ASP A 249 -3.50 -7.45 28.49
C ASP A 249 -2.42 -7.48 27.41
N LEU A 250 -1.16 -7.69 27.84
CA LEU A 250 -0.01 -7.94 26.97
C LEU A 250 0.51 -9.36 27.25
N GLU A 251 0.58 -10.19 26.20
CA GLU A 251 1.17 -11.50 26.24
C GLU A 251 2.27 -11.65 25.18
N LEU A 252 3.44 -12.14 25.59
CA LEU A 252 4.52 -12.60 24.72
C LEU A 252 4.90 -14.02 25.10
N GLU A 253 4.79 -14.99 24.17
CA GLU A 253 5.05 -16.39 24.48
C GLU A 253 6.54 -16.70 24.49
N LYS A 254 7.32 -16.21 23.51
CA LYS A 254 8.74 -16.52 23.32
C LYS A 254 9.54 -15.27 22.91
N LYS A 255 10.71 -15.08 23.53
CA LYS A 255 11.67 -14.02 23.21
C LYS A 255 13.04 -14.65 22.91
N GLY A 256 13.58 -14.32 21.75
CA GLY A 256 14.95 -14.62 21.33
C GLY A 256 15.96 -13.58 21.86
N SER A 257 16.89 -13.18 21.00
CA SER A 257 17.92 -12.19 21.34
C SER A 257 17.47 -10.72 21.16
N GLY A 258 16.33 -10.49 20.52
CA GLY A 258 15.78 -9.14 20.34
C GLY A 258 15.28 -8.51 21.63
N SER A 259 14.90 -7.24 21.58
CA SER A 259 14.45 -6.48 22.75
C SER A 259 12.92 -6.45 22.82
N LEU A 260 12.40 -6.40 24.05
CA LEU A 260 11.01 -6.06 24.33
C LEU A 260 10.97 -4.79 25.17
N ASN A 261 10.34 -3.76 24.64
CA ASN A 261 10.03 -2.54 25.40
C ASN A 261 8.52 -2.38 25.49
N HIS A 262 7.99 -2.19 26.69
CA HIS A 262 6.57 -1.93 26.87
C HIS A 262 6.30 -0.87 27.92
N SER A 263 5.26 -0.06 27.71
CA SER A 263 4.81 0.94 28.69
C SER A 263 3.34 1.30 28.50
N GLY A 264 2.70 1.77 29.58
CA GLY A 264 1.30 2.19 29.51
C GLY A 264 0.30 1.03 29.28
N ILE A 265 0.62 -0.17 29.76
CA ILE A 265 -0.30 -1.33 29.74
C ILE A 265 -1.17 -1.25 30.97
N THR A 266 -2.50 -1.28 30.83
CA THR A 266 -3.43 -1.20 31.97
C THR A 266 -3.91 -2.57 32.45
N GLY A 267 -3.83 -3.60 31.64
CA GLY A 267 -4.10 -4.98 31.99
C GLY A 267 -2.89 -5.73 32.53
N ASN A 268 -2.94 -7.06 32.48
CA ASN A 268 -1.85 -7.93 32.91
C ASN A 268 -0.73 -7.95 31.87
N VAL A 269 0.52 -8.08 32.34
CA VAL A 269 1.69 -8.26 31.46
C VAL A 269 2.28 -9.65 31.75
N ASN A 270 2.19 -10.52 30.76
CA ASN A 270 2.75 -11.87 30.79
C ASN A 270 3.82 -11.99 29.69
N VAL A 271 5.08 -11.87 30.08
CA VAL A 271 6.24 -11.90 29.18
C VAL A 271 7.34 -12.79 29.74
N PRO A 272 8.17 -13.43 28.88
CA PRO A 272 9.30 -14.23 29.35
C PRO A 272 10.24 -13.41 30.23
N ARG A 273 10.71 -14.01 31.34
CA ARG A 273 11.69 -13.37 32.21
C ARG A 273 13.03 -13.27 31.48
N GLU A 274 13.68 -12.13 31.57
CA GLU A 274 15.07 -11.99 31.12
C GLU A 274 15.95 -13.00 31.88
N ARG A 275 16.74 -13.75 31.12
CA ARG A 275 17.75 -14.68 31.69
C ARG A 275 19.07 -13.97 31.82
#